data_121d18bcd0497472e3bd24da1be734cc
#
_entry.id   121d18bcd0497472e3bd24da1be734cc
#
_cell.length_a   1.000
_cell.length_b   1.000
_cell.length_c   1.000
_cell.angle_alpha   90.00
_cell.angle_beta   90.00
_cell.angle_gamma   90.00
#
_symmetry.space_group_name_H-M   'P 1'
#
loop_
_entity.id
_entity.type
_entity.pdbx_description
1 polymer ?
#
loop_
_entity_poly.entity_id
_entity_poly.type
_entity_poly.pdbx_seq_one_letter_code
_entity_poly.pdbx_strand_id
1 'polypeptide(L)'
;YAASLGDYVQLLRGGISGNDGYYKDTWRSTAKNYLRSTQALTGKYATDTSYNRKLNSIIAVYNLTQYDRVKVDQSSGIFIKGKDEIPEEYRTMMRYPDYNGVNYNTSGSYPVGQCTWYAFNRVKQLGKSVDDFMGNGGEWGTKGKALGYEVSREPKAGWLISFTPGTAGSDPRYGHVAFVEVVRPEGILISEGNVYGGTVISYRVIDSNLAKSDLVTYIKAK
;
A
#
# COMPACT_ATOMS: atom_id res chain seq x y z
N TYR A 1 -5.85 5.03 -31.59
CA TYR A 1 -5.46 5.81 -30.39
C TYR A 1 -4.33 5.14 -29.61
N ALA A 2 -4.36 3.82 -29.32
CA ALA A 2 -3.34 3.14 -28.53
C ALA A 2 -1.94 3.20 -29.15
N ALA A 3 -1.82 2.99 -30.47
CA ALA A 3 -0.56 3.08 -31.19
C ALA A 3 0.04 4.50 -31.12
N SER A 4 -0.78 5.53 -31.33
CA SER A 4 -0.37 6.93 -31.26
C SER A 4 0.13 7.33 -29.87
N LEU A 5 -0.52 6.84 -28.81
CA LEU A 5 -0.05 7.06 -27.43
C LEU A 5 1.27 6.32 -27.16
N GLY A 6 1.42 5.11 -27.72
CA GLY A 6 2.66 4.34 -27.65
C GLY A 6 3.84 5.07 -28.28
N ASP A 7 3.67 5.60 -29.49
CA ASP A 7 4.68 6.38 -30.19
C ASP A 7 5.10 7.63 -29.42
N TYR A 8 4.11 8.34 -28.84
CA TYR A 8 4.38 9.52 -28.00
C TYR A 8 5.21 9.18 -26.78
N VAL A 9 4.88 8.08 -26.09
CA VAL A 9 5.64 7.62 -24.94
C VAL A 9 7.06 7.22 -25.34
N GLN A 10 7.22 6.53 -26.46
CA GLN A 10 8.54 6.14 -26.97
C GLN A 10 9.39 7.36 -27.32
N LEU A 11 8.82 8.37 -27.97
CA LEU A 11 9.51 9.64 -28.26
C LEU A 11 10.01 10.33 -26.98
N LEU A 12 9.16 10.48 -25.98
CA LEU A 12 9.54 11.14 -24.74
C LEU A 12 10.58 10.34 -23.90
N ARG A 13 10.59 9.02 -24.01
CA ARG A 13 11.55 8.14 -23.31
C ARG A 13 12.82 7.88 -24.07
N GLY A 14 12.74 7.75 -25.40
CA GLY A 14 13.86 7.40 -26.26
C GLY A 14 14.54 8.60 -26.93
N GLY A 15 13.98 9.82 -26.75
CA GLY A 15 14.55 11.03 -27.33
C GLY A 15 14.34 11.15 -28.85
N ILE A 16 15.29 11.80 -29.51
CA ILE A 16 15.34 12.00 -30.96
C ILE A 16 16.60 11.32 -31.53
N SER A 17 16.63 11.11 -32.85
CA SER A 17 17.79 10.51 -33.52
C SER A 17 19.09 11.19 -33.11
N GLY A 18 20.02 10.41 -32.55
CA GLY A 18 21.33 10.88 -32.07
C GLY A 18 21.31 11.54 -30.67
N ASN A 19 20.16 11.62 -29.99
CA ASN A 19 20.06 12.14 -28.62
C ASN A 19 18.95 11.48 -27.82
N ASP A 20 19.22 10.35 -27.19
CA ASP A 20 18.26 9.60 -26.38
C ASP A 20 17.82 10.35 -25.11
N GLY A 21 18.61 11.29 -24.64
CA GLY A 21 18.30 12.12 -23.48
C GLY A 21 17.58 13.44 -23.78
N TYR A 22 17.18 13.69 -25.04
CA TYR A 22 16.64 15.00 -25.45
C TYR A 22 15.48 15.48 -24.57
N TYR A 23 14.59 14.58 -24.14
CA TYR A 23 13.44 14.88 -23.28
C TYR A 23 13.64 14.52 -21.81
N LYS A 24 14.86 14.21 -21.36
CA LYS A 24 15.12 13.77 -19.95
C LYS A 24 14.61 14.75 -18.89
N ASP A 25 14.60 16.06 -19.22
CA ASP A 25 14.10 17.09 -18.31
C ASP A 25 12.58 17.01 -18.06
N THR A 26 11.85 16.28 -18.91
CA THR A 26 10.42 16.02 -18.75
C THR A 26 10.14 14.80 -17.88
N TRP A 27 11.14 13.95 -17.63
CA TRP A 27 10.95 12.72 -16.89
C TRP A 27 10.69 12.97 -15.42
N ARG A 28 9.83 12.17 -14.81
CA ARG A 28 9.47 12.30 -13.40
C ARG A 28 10.69 12.30 -12.46
N SER A 29 11.71 11.52 -12.78
CA SER A 29 12.97 11.46 -12.04
C SER A 29 13.70 12.81 -12.00
N THR A 30 13.57 13.62 -13.05
CA THR A 30 14.24 14.93 -13.20
C THR A 30 13.32 16.08 -12.81
N ALA A 31 12.14 16.15 -13.42
CA ALA A 31 11.19 17.24 -13.24
C ALA A 31 10.57 17.31 -11.83
N LYS A 32 10.37 16.15 -11.18
CA LYS A 32 9.77 15.98 -9.85
C LYS A 32 8.27 16.32 -9.76
N ASN A 33 7.73 17.15 -10.64
CA ASN A 33 6.31 17.48 -10.73
C ASN A 33 5.91 17.82 -12.16
N TYR A 34 4.60 17.82 -12.45
CA TYR A 34 4.10 18.05 -13.80
C TYR A 34 4.34 19.47 -14.32
N LEU A 35 4.39 20.49 -13.45
CA LEU A 35 4.63 21.88 -13.85
C LEU A 35 6.01 22.05 -14.49
N ARG A 36 7.03 21.42 -13.90
CA ARG A 36 8.39 21.40 -14.45
C ARG A 36 8.48 20.54 -15.70
N SER A 37 7.78 19.40 -15.72
CA SER A 37 7.72 18.52 -16.87
C SER A 37 7.12 19.20 -18.10
N THR A 38 5.97 19.86 -17.95
CA THR A 38 5.33 20.61 -19.05
C THR A 38 6.14 21.83 -19.48
N GLN A 39 6.81 22.48 -18.54
CA GLN A 39 7.73 23.59 -18.87
C GLN A 39 8.89 23.11 -19.74
N ALA A 40 9.45 21.93 -19.46
CA ALA A 40 10.53 21.35 -20.24
C ALA A 40 10.12 20.89 -21.66
N LEU A 41 8.82 20.70 -21.93
CA LEU A 41 8.27 20.43 -23.26
C LEU A 41 8.15 21.71 -24.11
N THR A 42 8.00 22.87 -23.47
CA THR A 42 7.85 24.15 -24.18
C THR A 42 9.17 24.53 -24.87
N GLY A 43 9.12 24.76 -26.17
CA GLY A 43 10.28 25.03 -27.01
C GLY A 43 11.07 23.80 -27.46
N LYS A 44 10.85 22.64 -26.86
CA LYS A 44 11.47 21.37 -27.28
C LYS A 44 10.49 20.50 -28.09
N TYR A 45 9.32 20.22 -27.53
CA TYR A 45 8.28 19.42 -28.16
C TYR A 45 7.34 20.29 -29.03
N ALA A 46 6.99 21.46 -28.54
CA ALA A 46 6.13 22.42 -29.21
C ALA A 46 6.78 23.81 -29.24
N THR A 47 6.65 24.51 -30.37
CA THR A 47 7.11 25.87 -30.56
C THR A 47 6.18 26.90 -29.91
N ASP A 48 4.98 26.51 -29.51
CA ASP A 48 4.03 27.33 -28.79
C ASP A 48 4.59 27.73 -27.40
N THR A 49 4.86 29.01 -27.21
CA THR A 49 5.40 29.53 -25.95
C THR A 49 4.43 29.39 -24.75
N SER A 50 3.16 29.15 -25.02
CA SER A 50 2.12 28.92 -24.00
C SER A 50 1.79 27.42 -23.80
N TYR A 51 2.58 26.51 -24.40
CA TYR A 51 2.28 25.09 -24.41
C TYR A 51 2.13 24.50 -23.01
N ASN A 52 3.05 24.84 -22.09
CA ASN A 52 2.96 24.42 -20.70
C ASN A 52 1.68 24.88 -20.00
N ARG A 53 1.24 26.14 -20.26
CA ARG A 53 0.01 26.65 -19.64
C ARG A 53 -1.22 25.88 -20.11
N LYS A 54 -1.30 25.56 -21.42
CA LYS A 54 -2.38 24.76 -21.98
C LYS A 54 -2.41 23.35 -21.37
N LEU A 55 -1.25 22.68 -21.31
CA LEU A 55 -1.15 21.38 -20.68
C LEU A 55 -1.52 21.43 -19.19
N ASN A 56 -1.02 22.41 -18.45
CA ASN A 56 -1.31 22.57 -17.02
C ASN A 56 -2.80 22.80 -16.77
N SER A 57 -3.47 23.58 -17.63
CA SER A 57 -4.92 23.77 -17.54
C SER A 57 -5.69 22.46 -17.75
N ILE A 58 -5.30 21.65 -18.73
CA ILE A 58 -5.91 20.34 -18.98
C ILE A 58 -5.67 19.42 -17.79
N ILE A 59 -4.43 19.33 -17.29
CA ILE A 59 -4.07 18.50 -16.15
C ILE A 59 -4.89 18.88 -14.90
N ALA A 60 -5.05 20.18 -14.65
CA ALA A 60 -5.81 20.67 -13.50
C ALA A 60 -7.32 20.43 -13.65
N VAL A 61 -7.92 20.78 -14.81
CA VAL A 61 -9.36 20.63 -15.06
C VAL A 61 -9.81 19.17 -14.94
N TYR A 62 -9.03 18.26 -15.50
CA TYR A 62 -9.34 16.82 -15.50
C TYR A 62 -8.71 16.06 -14.32
N ASN A 63 -8.06 16.76 -13.38
CA ASN A 63 -7.36 16.15 -12.24
C ASN A 63 -6.45 14.98 -12.63
N LEU A 64 -5.67 15.16 -13.72
CA LEU A 64 -4.88 14.09 -14.31
C LEU A 64 -3.72 13.63 -13.38
N THR A 65 -3.32 14.43 -12.41
CA THR A 65 -2.31 14.05 -11.41
C THR A 65 -2.71 12.83 -10.57
N GLN A 66 -4.01 12.49 -10.52
CA GLN A 66 -4.47 11.24 -9.90
C GLN A 66 -3.87 9.99 -10.56
N TYR A 67 -3.46 10.08 -11.83
CA TYR A 67 -2.83 8.98 -12.57
C TYR A 67 -1.30 8.96 -12.47
N ASP A 68 -0.69 9.99 -11.86
CA ASP A 68 0.76 10.06 -11.61
C ASP A 68 1.20 9.19 -10.44
N ARG A 69 0.26 8.62 -9.72
CA ARG A 69 0.57 7.63 -8.70
C ARG A 69 1.34 6.50 -9.36
N VAL A 70 2.50 6.17 -8.80
CA VAL A 70 3.17 4.90 -9.13
C VAL A 70 2.08 3.84 -9.01
N LYS A 71 1.83 3.08 -10.08
CA LYS A 71 1.05 1.86 -9.95
C LYS A 71 1.83 1.00 -8.97
N VAL A 72 1.47 1.10 -7.71
CA VAL A 72 1.90 0.12 -6.72
C VAL A 72 1.38 -1.18 -7.28
N ASP A 73 2.27 -2.11 -7.50
CA ASP A 73 1.87 -3.46 -7.83
C ASP A 73 0.97 -3.92 -6.69
N GLN A 74 -0.33 -3.94 -6.95
CA GLN A 74 -1.33 -4.41 -6.00
C GLN A 74 -1.38 -5.94 -6.02
N SER A 75 -0.25 -6.59 -6.37
CA SER A 75 -0.16 -8.02 -6.19
C SER A 75 -0.60 -8.34 -4.78
N SER A 76 -1.46 -9.34 -4.65
CA SER A 76 -1.97 -9.76 -3.34
C SER A 76 -0.86 -10.24 -2.40
N GLY A 77 0.38 -10.21 -2.84
CA GLY A 77 1.52 -10.77 -2.16
C GLY A 77 1.60 -12.30 -2.32
N ILE A 78 2.55 -12.92 -1.68
CA ILE A 78 2.70 -14.38 -1.65
C ILE A 78 1.90 -14.90 -0.46
N PHE A 79 0.75 -15.54 -0.74
CA PHE A 79 -0.09 -16.16 0.29
C PHE A 79 0.53 -17.45 0.79
N ILE A 80 0.60 -17.63 2.10
CA ILE A 80 1.27 -18.70 2.80
C ILE A 80 0.28 -19.28 3.82
N LYS A 81 -0.11 -20.55 3.65
CA LYS A 81 -1.07 -21.19 4.54
C LYS A 81 -0.44 -21.65 5.84
N GLY A 82 0.75 -22.23 5.77
CA GLY A 82 1.44 -22.81 6.91
C GLY A 82 2.70 -22.04 7.28
N LYS A 83 3.03 -22.03 8.57
CA LYS A 83 4.23 -21.34 9.06
C LYS A 83 5.52 -21.93 8.45
N ASP A 84 5.53 -23.22 8.14
CA ASP A 84 6.69 -23.91 7.55
C ASP A 84 6.96 -23.47 6.10
N GLU A 85 5.94 -22.89 5.44
CA GLU A 85 6.04 -22.38 4.07
C GLU A 85 6.55 -20.92 4.03
N ILE A 86 6.73 -20.27 5.19
CA ILE A 86 7.26 -18.90 5.27
C ILE A 86 8.72 -18.92 4.78
N PRO A 87 9.10 -18.02 3.85
CA PRO A 87 10.48 -17.88 3.41
C PRO A 87 11.44 -17.73 4.59
N GLU A 88 12.54 -18.47 4.55
CA GLU A 88 13.47 -18.61 5.68
C GLU A 88 13.99 -17.26 6.18
N GLU A 89 14.24 -16.32 5.27
CA GLU A 89 14.71 -14.96 5.57
C GLU A 89 13.71 -14.14 6.40
N TYR A 90 12.41 -14.48 6.38
CA TYR A 90 11.39 -13.89 7.26
C TYR A 90 11.19 -14.75 8.50
N ARG A 91 11.12 -16.07 8.34
CA ARG A 91 10.84 -17.02 9.43
C ARG A 91 11.84 -16.91 10.57
N THR A 92 13.13 -16.78 10.25
CA THR A 92 14.21 -16.64 11.24
C THR A 92 14.17 -15.33 12.02
N MET A 93 13.46 -14.31 11.50
CA MET A 93 13.29 -13.00 12.14
C MET A 93 12.01 -12.89 12.97
N MET A 94 11.12 -13.87 12.92
CA MET A 94 9.89 -13.87 13.72
C MET A 94 10.24 -13.92 15.21
N ARG A 95 9.67 -13.01 15.98
CA ARG A 95 9.97 -12.85 17.42
C ARG A 95 8.73 -13.00 18.32
N TYR A 96 7.54 -12.91 17.74
CA TYR A 96 6.30 -13.01 18.50
C TYR A 96 5.88 -14.47 18.61
N PRO A 97 5.34 -14.91 19.77
CA PRO A 97 4.81 -16.26 19.91
C PRO A 97 3.66 -16.48 18.92
N ASP A 98 3.42 -17.71 18.55
CA ASP A 98 2.28 -18.07 17.69
C ASP A 98 0.96 -17.65 18.34
N TYR A 99 -0.05 -17.40 17.51
CA TYR A 99 -1.38 -17.11 18.04
C TYR A 99 -1.90 -18.34 18.79
N ASN A 100 -2.31 -18.13 20.04
CA ASN A 100 -2.69 -19.21 20.96
C ASN A 100 -4.14 -19.71 20.77
N GLY A 101 -4.89 -19.16 19.79
CA GLY A 101 -6.27 -19.56 19.51
C GLY A 101 -7.32 -19.03 20.50
N VAL A 102 -6.92 -18.29 21.52
CA VAL A 102 -7.85 -17.77 22.54
C VAL A 102 -8.63 -16.58 21.98
N ASN A 103 -9.94 -16.61 22.15
CA ASN A 103 -10.80 -15.47 21.82
C ASN A 103 -10.86 -14.49 23.01
N TYR A 104 -10.12 -13.39 22.89
CA TYR A 104 -10.13 -12.29 23.86
C TYR A 104 -11.22 -11.26 23.60
N ASN A 105 -11.95 -11.35 22.47
CA ASN A 105 -13.04 -10.45 22.12
C ASN A 105 -14.33 -10.84 22.85
N THR A 106 -14.33 -10.63 24.16
CA THR A 106 -15.46 -10.97 25.02
C THR A 106 -16.70 -10.11 24.81
N SER A 107 -16.51 -8.90 24.22
CA SER A 107 -17.62 -8.02 23.84
C SER A 107 -18.41 -8.53 22.61
N GLY A 108 -17.79 -9.43 21.80
CA GLY A 108 -18.36 -9.91 20.55
C GLY A 108 -18.40 -8.84 19.44
N SER A 109 -17.69 -7.72 19.62
CA SER A 109 -17.68 -6.59 18.66
C SER A 109 -17.13 -6.97 17.29
N TYR A 110 -16.23 -7.95 17.24
CA TYR A 110 -15.66 -8.48 16.01
C TYR A 110 -16.13 -9.91 15.77
N PRO A 111 -16.87 -10.18 14.66
CA PRO A 111 -17.32 -11.53 14.35
C PRO A 111 -16.17 -12.53 14.22
N VAL A 112 -16.31 -13.68 14.86
CA VAL A 112 -15.30 -14.74 14.86
C VAL A 112 -14.90 -15.13 13.43
N GLY A 113 -13.60 -15.29 13.20
CA GLY A 113 -13.06 -15.67 11.90
C GLY A 113 -12.83 -14.51 10.93
N GLN A 114 -13.21 -13.27 11.29
CA GLN A 114 -12.91 -12.09 10.48
C GLN A 114 -11.48 -11.58 10.70
N CYS A 115 -10.96 -10.82 9.74
CA CYS A 115 -9.63 -10.21 9.86
C CYS A 115 -9.52 -9.29 11.10
N THR A 116 -10.58 -8.54 11.39
CA THR A 116 -10.69 -7.66 12.57
C THR A 116 -10.68 -8.46 13.87
N TRP A 117 -11.36 -9.61 13.92
CA TRP A 117 -11.33 -10.51 15.06
C TRP A 117 -9.92 -11.04 15.31
N TYR A 118 -9.22 -11.48 14.26
CA TYR A 118 -7.84 -11.94 14.42
C TYR A 118 -6.92 -10.82 14.91
N ALA A 119 -6.93 -9.67 14.25
CA ALA A 119 -6.08 -8.54 14.60
C ALA A 119 -6.27 -8.09 16.05
N PHE A 120 -7.53 -8.01 16.52
CA PHE A 120 -7.87 -7.72 17.91
C PHE A 120 -7.28 -8.75 18.87
N ASN A 121 -7.54 -10.03 18.63
CA ASN A 121 -7.09 -11.11 19.50
C ASN A 121 -5.55 -11.24 19.49
N ARG A 122 -4.91 -11.00 18.34
CA ARG A 122 -3.45 -11.05 18.22
C ARG A 122 -2.77 -10.04 19.11
N VAL A 123 -3.23 -8.80 19.14
CA VAL A 123 -2.63 -7.78 20.01
C VAL A 123 -2.97 -7.99 21.47
N LYS A 124 -4.17 -8.49 21.78
CA LYS A 124 -4.57 -8.85 23.17
C LYS A 124 -3.69 -9.94 23.75
N GLN A 125 -3.40 -10.99 22.98
CA GLN A 125 -2.44 -12.04 23.38
C GLN A 125 -1.08 -11.45 23.76
N LEU A 126 -0.64 -10.38 23.09
CA LEU A 126 0.65 -9.73 23.33
C LEU A 126 0.60 -8.68 24.45
N GLY A 127 -0.47 -8.65 25.23
CA GLY A 127 -0.65 -7.71 26.34
C GLY A 127 -0.96 -6.27 25.89
N LYS A 128 -1.38 -6.10 24.64
CA LYS A 128 -1.74 -4.82 24.04
C LYS A 128 -3.24 -4.73 23.79
N SER A 129 -3.72 -3.57 23.39
CA SER A 129 -5.15 -3.39 23.10
C SER A 129 -5.41 -2.43 21.96
N VAL A 130 -6.51 -2.68 21.28
CA VAL A 130 -7.20 -1.75 20.38
C VAL A 130 -8.66 -1.64 20.82
N ASP A 131 -9.33 -0.58 20.40
CA ASP A 131 -10.72 -0.33 20.71
C ASP A 131 -11.63 -1.41 20.10
N ASP A 132 -12.73 -1.72 20.77
CA ASP A 132 -13.71 -2.72 20.33
C ASP A 132 -14.50 -2.27 19.11
N PHE A 133 -14.43 -1.01 18.71
CA PHE A 133 -15.22 -0.41 17.65
C PHE A 133 -14.38 0.30 16.58
N MET A 134 -13.27 -0.29 16.19
CA MET A 134 -12.41 0.25 15.11
C MET A 134 -13.05 0.15 13.71
N GLY A 135 -14.21 -0.50 13.58
CA GLY A 135 -14.92 -0.67 12.33
C GLY A 135 -14.34 -1.76 11.43
N ASN A 136 -14.53 -1.62 10.11
CA ASN A 136 -14.01 -2.55 9.13
C ASN A 136 -12.49 -2.46 9.01
N GLY A 137 -11.84 -3.52 8.51
CA GLY A 137 -10.38 -3.59 8.46
C GLY A 137 -9.71 -2.42 7.77
N GLY A 138 -10.30 -1.90 6.70
CA GLY A 138 -9.79 -0.73 5.97
C GLY A 138 -9.98 0.62 6.68
N GLU A 139 -10.80 0.67 7.73
CA GLU A 139 -11.07 1.88 8.52
C GLU A 139 -10.10 2.05 9.70
N TRP A 140 -9.37 1.01 10.08
CA TRP A 140 -8.56 1.02 11.30
C TRP A 140 -7.49 2.11 11.32
N GLY A 141 -6.93 2.47 10.16
CA GLY A 141 -5.98 3.59 10.06
C GLY A 141 -6.62 4.93 10.44
N THR A 142 -7.77 5.24 9.87
CA THR A 142 -8.49 6.50 10.10
C THR A 142 -9.10 6.54 11.50
N LYS A 143 -9.78 5.46 11.90
CA LYS A 143 -10.37 5.33 13.24
C LYS A 143 -9.30 5.36 14.34
N GLY A 144 -8.19 4.65 14.13
CA GLY A 144 -7.08 4.65 15.06
C GLY A 144 -6.53 6.05 15.28
N LYS A 145 -6.31 6.82 14.22
CA LYS A 145 -5.90 8.23 14.34
C LYS A 145 -6.91 9.06 15.14
N ALA A 146 -8.20 8.92 14.86
CA ALA A 146 -9.27 9.63 15.55
C ALA A 146 -9.35 9.27 17.04
N LEU A 147 -9.04 8.03 17.42
CA LEU A 147 -9.01 7.53 18.79
C LEU A 147 -7.67 7.76 19.52
N GLY A 148 -6.75 8.49 18.89
CA GLY A 148 -5.46 8.86 19.49
C GLY A 148 -4.44 7.72 19.55
N TYR A 149 -4.54 6.74 18.64
CA TYR A 149 -3.47 5.77 18.41
C TYR A 149 -2.34 6.40 17.60
N GLU A 150 -1.11 5.95 17.84
CA GLU A 150 0.01 6.28 16.96
C GLU A 150 -0.19 5.57 15.63
N VAL A 151 -0.22 6.33 14.53
CA VAL A 151 -0.34 5.81 13.17
C VAL A 151 0.88 6.21 12.33
N SER A 152 1.24 5.37 11.35
CA SER A 152 2.42 5.56 10.51
C SER A 152 2.14 5.12 9.08
N ARG A 153 2.93 5.61 8.12
CA ARG A 153 3.06 5.07 6.77
C ARG A 153 4.26 4.13 6.63
N GLU A 154 5.15 4.15 7.61
CA GLU A 154 6.30 3.25 7.66
C GLU A 154 5.95 1.98 8.43
N PRO A 155 6.27 0.79 7.89
CA PRO A 155 6.00 -0.48 8.53
C PRO A 155 6.83 -0.66 9.81
N LYS A 156 6.20 -1.21 10.83
CA LYS A 156 6.87 -1.58 12.10
C LYS A 156 6.38 -2.94 12.58
N ALA A 157 7.31 -3.83 12.89
CA ALA A 157 6.97 -5.14 13.46
C ALA A 157 6.23 -4.95 14.80
N GLY A 158 5.21 -5.77 15.03
CA GLY A 158 4.34 -5.69 16.20
C GLY A 158 3.21 -4.66 16.10
N TRP A 159 3.09 -3.97 14.97
CA TRP A 159 1.97 -3.08 14.68
C TRP A 159 0.92 -3.78 13.82
N LEU A 160 -0.25 -3.20 13.76
CA LEU A 160 -1.30 -3.61 12.82
C LEU A 160 -1.13 -2.87 11.50
N ILE A 161 -1.52 -3.51 10.41
CA ILE A 161 -1.59 -2.91 9.08
C ILE A 161 -3.04 -2.92 8.61
N SER A 162 -3.56 -1.77 8.21
CA SER A 162 -4.88 -1.57 7.62
C SER A 162 -4.73 -1.31 6.13
N PHE A 163 -5.36 -2.11 5.29
CA PHE A 163 -5.39 -1.99 3.84
C PHE A 163 -6.66 -1.27 3.41
N THR A 164 -6.54 -0.28 2.55
CA THR A 164 -7.71 0.37 1.94
C THR A 164 -8.53 -0.65 1.14
N PRO A 165 -9.86 -0.44 0.98
CA PRO A 165 -10.70 -1.34 0.21
C PRO A 165 -10.14 -1.67 -1.19
N GLY A 166 -10.12 -2.96 -1.55
CA GLY A 166 -9.60 -3.47 -2.81
C GLY A 166 -8.08 -3.59 -2.91
N THR A 167 -7.33 -3.12 -1.92
CA THR A 167 -5.85 -3.19 -1.94
C THR A 167 -5.38 -4.59 -1.60
N ALA A 168 -4.41 -5.11 -2.36
CA ALA A 168 -3.79 -6.43 -2.15
C ALA A 168 -4.80 -7.57 -2.03
N GLY A 169 -5.85 -7.55 -2.84
CA GLY A 169 -6.91 -8.57 -2.82
C GLY A 169 -7.86 -8.48 -1.63
N SER A 170 -7.81 -7.39 -0.86
CA SER A 170 -8.78 -7.15 0.23
C SER A 170 -10.19 -6.91 -0.29
N ASP A 171 -11.19 -7.10 0.56
CA ASP A 171 -12.58 -6.82 0.20
C ASP A 171 -12.74 -5.39 -0.34
N PRO A 172 -13.40 -5.19 -1.50
CA PRO A 172 -13.51 -3.86 -2.14
C PRO A 172 -14.43 -2.89 -1.39
N ARG A 173 -15.17 -3.35 -0.35
CA ARG A 173 -16.02 -2.52 0.49
C ARG A 173 -15.42 -2.29 1.88
N TYR A 174 -14.80 -3.32 2.44
CA TYR A 174 -14.42 -3.35 3.86
C TYR A 174 -12.91 -3.23 4.08
N GLY A 175 -12.11 -3.42 3.02
CA GLY A 175 -10.66 -3.48 3.17
C GLY A 175 -10.20 -4.70 4.00
N HIS A 176 -9.06 -4.57 4.64
CA HIS A 176 -8.48 -5.65 5.43
C HIS A 176 -7.61 -5.10 6.57
N VAL A 177 -7.38 -5.91 7.59
CA VAL A 177 -6.44 -5.62 8.68
C VAL A 177 -5.66 -6.88 9.05
N ALA A 178 -4.37 -6.71 9.33
CA ALA A 178 -3.47 -7.80 9.66
C ALA A 178 -2.42 -7.35 10.71
N PHE A 179 -1.62 -8.30 11.19
CA PHE A 179 -0.53 -8.03 12.13
C PHE A 179 0.82 -8.14 11.44
N VAL A 180 1.71 -7.18 11.65
CA VAL A 180 3.06 -7.16 11.07
C VAL A 180 4.00 -7.99 11.95
N GLU A 181 4.43 -9.13 11.44
CA GLU A 181 5.35 -10.05 12.13
C GLU A 181 6.82 -9.61 11.95
N VAL A 182 7.21 -9.27 10.71
CA VAL A 182 8.60 -8.96 10.35
C VAL A 182 8.62 -7.82 9.34
N VAL A 183 9.63 -6.95 9.45
CA VAL A 183 9.94 -5.89 8.47
C VAL A 183 11.34 -6.09 7.95
N ARG A 184 11.48 -6.08 6.63
CA ARG A 184 12.75 -6.13 5.88
C ARG A 184 12.80 -5.03 4.82
N PRO A 185 13.96 -4.71 4.25
CA PRO A 185 14.05 -3.73 3.16
C PRO A 185 13.20 -4.11 1.95
N GLU A 186 13.09 -5.41 1.63
CA GLU A 186 12.38 -5.95 0.46
C GLU A 186 10.86 -6.00 0.67
N GLY A 187 10.39 -6.03 1.92
CA GLY A 187 8.97 -6.14 2.24
C GLY A 187 8.69 -6.50 3.68
N ILE A 188 7.45 -6.87 3.95
CA ILE A 188 7.00 -7.25 5.29
C ILE A 188 6.33 -8.62 5.27
N LEU A 189 6.48 -9.35 6.37
CA LEU A 189 5.67 -10.52 6.66
C LEU A 189 4.52 -10.11 7.57
N ILE A 190 3.30 -10.47 7.19
CA ILE A 190 2.11 -10.29 8.01
C ILE A 190 1.50 -11.64 8.38
N SER A 191 0.79 -11.67 9.50
CA SER A 191 -0.14 -12.74 9.84
C SER A 191 -1.57 -12.21 9.82
N GLU A 192 -2.53 -13.01 9.31
CA GLU A 192 -3.86 -12.54 9.00
C GLU A 192 -4.93 -13.64 9.16
N GLY A 193 -6.14 -13.21 9.47
CA GLY A 193 -7.32 -14.07 9.47
C GLY A 193 -8.22 -13.79 8.25
N ASN A 194 -9.21 -14.68 8.03
CA ASN A 194 -10.23 -14.55 6.99
C ASN A 194 -9.71 -14.62 5.54
N VAL A 195 -8.60 -15.30 5.30
CA VAL A 195 -8.12 -15.59 3.94
C VAL A 195 -8.57 -16.98 3.50
N TYR A 196 -8.39 -17.98 4.37
CA TYR A 196 -8.80 -19.35 4.10
C TYR A 196 -10.11 -19.74 4.82
N GLY A 197 -10.81 -18.75 5.37
CA GLY A 197 -12.07 -18.95 6.11
C GLY A 197 -11.91 -19.47 7.53
N GLY A 198 -12.99 -19.41 8.30
CA GLY A 198 -12.99 -19.83 9.69
C GLY A 198 -11.94 -19.10 10.53
N THR A 199 -11.33 -19.79 11.46
CA THR A 199 -10.30 -19.26 12.36
C THR A 199 -8.87 -19.59 11.90
N VAL A 200 -8.70 -19.98 10.64
CA VAL A 200 -7.38 -20.28 10.06
C VAL A 200 -6.56 -19.00 9.98
N ILE A 201 -5.39 -19.04 10.59
CA ILE A 201 -4.40 -17.98 10.50
C ILE A 201 -3.43 -18.32 9.38
N SER A 202 -3.23 -17.37 8.48
CA SER A 202 -2.29 -17.48 7.38
C SER A 202 -1.28 -16.35 7.43
N TYR A 203 -0.29 -16.42 6.55
CA TYR A 203 0.76 -15.43 6.44
C TYR A 203 0.80 -14.89 5.02
N ARG A 204 1.40 -13.73 4.85
CA ARG A 204 1.61 -13.13 3.54
C ARG A 204 2.85 -12.26 3.54
N VAL A 205 3.65 -12.38 2.47
CA VAL A 205 4.75 -11.45 2.21
C VAL A 205 4.21 -10.34 1.30
N ILE A 206 4.30 -9.12 1.76
CA ILE A 206 3.94 -7.89 1.04
C ILE A 206 5.23 -7.18 0.64
N ASP A 207 5.37 -6.81 -0.63
CA ASP A 207 6.55 -6.09 -1.11
C ASP A 207 6.67 -4.67 -0.52
N SER A 208 7.89 -4.13 -0.55
CA SER A 208 8.19 -2.84 0.07
C SER A 208 7.46 -1.66 -0.58
N ASN A 209 7.12 -1.72 -1.88
CA ASN A 209 6.43 -0.63 -2.56
C ASN A 209 5.00 -0.52 -2.03
N LEU A 210 4.30 -1.65 -1.91
CA LEU A 210 2.96 -1.67 -1.32
C LEU A 210 3.01 -1.37 0.18
N ALA A 211 3.97 -1.94 0.90
CA ALA A 211 4.13 -1.73 2.35
C ALA A 211 4.38 -0.26 2.74
N LYS A 212 4.93 0.56 1.84
CA LYS A 212 5.20 1.99 2.04
C LYS A 212 4.28 2.92 1.24
N SER A 213 3.24 2.36 0.63
CA SER A 213 2.30 3.14 -0.19
C SER A 213 1.27 3.87 0.67
N ASP A 214 0.52 4.77 0.04
CA ASP A 214 -0.63 5.44 0.64
C ASP A 214 -1.89 4.54 0.75
N LEU A 215 -1.80 3.31 0.25
CA LEU A 215 -2.86 2.31 0.29
C LEU A 215 -2.92 1.54 1.61
N VAL A 216 -1.92 1.70 2.46
CA VAL A 216 -1.85 1.06 3.77
C VAL A 216 -1.57 2.07 4.88
N THR A 217 -1.98 1.73 6.10
CA THR A 217 -1.69 2.52 7.31
C THR A 217 -1.35 1.56 8.45
N TYR A 218 -0.31 1.89 9.19
CA TYR A 218 0.10 1.11 10.37
C TYR A 218 -0.43 1.75 11.65
N ILE A 219 -0.87 0.92 12.59
CA ILE A 219 -1.47 1.34 13.87
C ILE A 219 -0.73 0.63 15.00
N LYS A 220 -0.25 1.40 15.97
CA LYS A 220 0.34 0.87 17.19
C LYS A 220 -0.76 0.61 18.22
N ALA A 221 -0.96 -0.65 18.55
CA ALA A 221 -1.81 -1.01 19.70
C ALA A 221 -1.20 -0.48 21.01
N LYS A 222 -2.07 -0.04 21.92
CA LYS A 222 -1.71 0.50 23.26
C LYS A 222 -1.39 -0.60 24.25
#